data_246f2cc9d204cc098513de36310b2876
#
_entry.id   246f2cc9d204cc098513de36310b2876
#
_cell.length_a   1.000
_cell.length_b   1.000
_cell.length_c   1.000
_cell.angle_alpha   90.00
_cell.angle_beta   90.00
_cell.angle_gamma   90.00
#
_symmetry.space_group_name_H-M   'P 1'
#
loop_
_entity.id
_entity.type
_entity.pdbx_description
1 polymer ?
#
loop_
_entity_poly.entity_id
_entity_poly.type
_entity_poly.pdbx_seq_one_letter_code
_entity_poly.pdbx_strand_id
1 'polypeptide(L)'
;EFTHEEMPNRVRMTTSCCQINCGGQGDIAINVQYVKPPKINHDLVANVCERPAVVARCPVAAIRPAMVNGKPSLEVDEKKCICCGACYPPCPPMQINGPDSTKLAIWVGGKHSNARSKPTFHKLVAANLPNNPPRWPEVADIVKRILHAYKEDGRAWERLGEWIERIGWPRFFEMTDLAFTRHQIDDWRGARSSLNAS
;
A
#
# COMPACT_ATOMS: atom_id res chain seq x y z
N GLU A 1 -21.18 -6.77 8.72
CA GLU A 1 -20.93 -7.71 9.81
C GLU A 1 -20.71 -7.02 11.14
N PHE A 2 -19.91 -5.97 11.23
CA PHE A 2 -19.56 -5.30 12.51
C PHE A 2 -20.41 -4.06 12.84
N THR A 3 -21.47 -3.78 12.11
CA THR A 3 -22.23 -2.51 12.22
C THR A 3 -22.93 -2.32 13.58
N HIS A 4 -23.22 -3.41 14.28
CA HIS A 4 -23.90 -3.39 15.58
C HIS A 4 -23.11 -4.09 16.68
N GLU A 5 -21.81 -4.32 16.47
CA GLU A 5 -20.96 -4.99 17.41
C GLU A 5 -20.18 -3.97 18.26
N GLU A 6 -20.10 -4.22 19.55
CA GLU A 6 -19.26 -3.44 20.45
C GLU A 6 -17.79 -3.83 20.26
N MET A 7 -16.97 -2.84 20.00
CA MET A 7 -15.51 -2.98 19.86
C MET A 7 -14.83 -2.31 21.05
N PRO A 8 -13.63 -2.74 21.46
CA PRO A 8 -12.87 -2.12 22.56
C PRO A 8 -12.71 -0.60 22.39
N ASN A 9 -12.53 -0.15 21.14
CA ASN A 9 -12.51 1.26 20.75
C ASN A 9 -12.89 1.36 19.27
N ARG A 10 -13.13 2.59 18.78
CA ARG A 10 -13.37 2.85 17.36
C ARG A 10 -12.19 2.37 16.50
N VAL A 11 -12.48 1.73 15.39
CA VAL A 11 -11.51 1.34 14.37
C VAL A 11 -11.69 2.25 13.16
N ARG A 12 -10.61 2.88 12.74
CA ARG A 12 -10.57 3.68 11.50
C ARG A 12 -9.95 2.86 10.41
N MET A 13 -10.69 2.64 9.34
CA MET A 13 -10.18 2.02 8.13
C MET A 13 -9.99 3.07 7.04
N THR A 14 -8.87 3.00 6.33
CA THR A 14 -8.57 3.86 5.20
C THR A 14 -8.21 3.05 3.99
N THR A 15 -8.58 3.54 2.82
CA THR A 15 -8.20 2.94 1.54
C THR A 15 -7.46 3.98 0.70
N SER A 16 -6.46 3.55 -0.05
CA SER A 16 -5.73 4.43 -0.95
C SER A 16 -5.36 3.75 -2.26
N CYS A 17 -5.34 4.55 -3.32
CA CYS A 17 -5.10 4.08 -4.69
C CYS A 17 -3.62 3.84 -4.99
N CYS A 18 -2.71 4.13 -4.08
CA CYS A 18 -1.26 3.90 -4.25
C CYS A 18 -0.55 3.82 -2.90
N GLN A 19 0.73 3.47 -2.95
CA GLN A 19 1.58 3.32 -1.76
C GLN A 19 1.80 4.62 -0.96
N ILE A 20 1.58 5.80 -1.54
CA ILE A 20 1.74 7.09 -0.86
C ILE A 20 0.74 7.23 0.30
N ASN A 21 -0.40 6.51 0.22
CA ASN A 21 -1.40 6.45 1.28
C ASN A 21 -1.84 7.84 1.81
N CYS A 22 -2.22 8.72 0.90
CA CYS A 22 -2.58 10.11 1.22
C CYS A 22 -3.72 10.25 2.25
N GLY A 23 -4.59 9.23 2.37
CA GLY A 23 -5.66 9.16 3.39
C GLY A 23 -5.21 8.48 4.68
N GLY A 24 -3.95 8.06 4.74
CA GLY A 24 -3.54 7.03 5.62
C GLY A 24 -3.07 7.43 6.98
N GLN A 25 -3.92 7.32 7.97
CA GLN A 25 -3.52 7.08 9.36
C GLN A 25 -4.68 6.46 10.15
N GLY A 26 -5.35 5.51 9.51
CA GLY A 26 -6.33 4.67 10.20
C GLY A 26 -5.64 3.57 11.01
N ASP A 27 -6.40 2.91 11.85
CA ASP A 27 -5.92 1.71 12.56
C ASP A 27 -5.62 0.57 11.58
N ILE A 28 -6.35 0.52 10.46
CA ILE A 28 -6.13 -0.38 9.33
C ILE A 28 -6.10 0.44 8.05
N ALA A 29 -5.05 0.27 7.24
CA ALA A 29 -4.93 0.88 5.93
C ALA A 29 -4.81 -0.19 4.84
N ILE A 30 -5.61 -0.04 3.78
CA ILE A 30 -5.60 -0.93 2.60
C ILE A 30 -5.11 -0.11 1.42
N ASN A 31 -3.98 -0.48 0.85
CA ASN A 31 -3.33 0.27 -0.20
C ASN A 31 -3.22 -0.56 -1.48
N VAL A 32 -3.42 0.10 -2.61
CA VAL A 32 -3.01 -0.46 -3.90
C VAL A 32 -1.49 -0.40 -4.03
N GLN A 33 -0.89 -1.50 -4.43
CA GLN A 33 0.52 -1.62 -4.78
C GLN A 33 0.66 -1.86 -6.27
N TYR A 34 1.57 -1.15 -6.90
CA TYR A 34 1.95 -1.42 -8.29
C TYR A 34 3.12 -2.40 -8.29
N VAL A 35 2.98 -3.50 -9.02
CA VAL A 35 3.97 -4.59 -9.05
C VAL A 35 4.69 -4.72 -10.39
N LYS A 36 4.31 -3.90 -11.37
CA LYS A 36 4.95 -3.83 -12.69
C LYS A 36 5.26 -2.39 -13.05
N PRO A 37 6.31 -2.14 -13.85
CA PRO A 37 6.58 -0.82 -14.44
C PRO A 37 5.39 -0.31 -15.26
N PRO A 38 5.25 1.01 -15.44
CA PRO A 38 4.19 1.57 -16.27
C PRO A 38 4.35 1.19 -17.73
N LYS A 39 3.25 0.83 -18.38
CA LYS A 39 3.18 0.71 -19.84
C LYS A 39 2.94 2.09 -20.46
N ILE A 40 3.72 2.46 -21.45
CA ILE A 40 3.64 3.78 -22.05
C ILE A 40 2.80 3.72 -23.32
N ASN A 41 1.77 4.55 -23.40
CA ASN A 41 1.08 4.82 -24.66
C ASN A 41 1.79 5.96 -25.39
N HIS A 42 2.76 5.61 -26.24
CA HIS A 42 3.65 6.56 -26.92
C HIS A 42 2.91 7.54 -27.84
N ASP A 43 1.77 7.17 -28.38
CA ASP A 43 1.00 8.06 -29.29
C ASP A 43 0.40 9.26 -28.56
N LEU A 44 0.10 9.12 -27.27
CA LEU A 44 -0.50 10.16 -26.47
C LEU A 44 0.51 11.02 -25.69
N VAL A 45 1.71 10.50 -25.43
CA VAL A 45 2.72 11.18 -24.58
C VAL A 45 3.08 12.56 -25.12
N ALA A 46 3.26 12.70 -26.43
CA ALA A 46 3.68 13.95 -27.04
C ALA A 46 2.66 15.10 -26.83
N ASN A 47 1.39 14.77 -26.73
CA ASN A 47 0.29 15.75 -26.69
C ASN A 47 -0.25 16.00 -25.28
N VAL A 48 -0.09 15.04 -24.36
CA VAL A 48 -0.74 15.05 -23.04
C VAL A 48 0.25 15.27 -21.91
N CYS A 49 1.52 14.86 -22.09
CA CYS A 49 2.48 14.82 -21.00
C CYS A 49 3.49 15.98 -21.04
N GLU A 50 3.68 16.62 -19.92
CA GLU A 50 4.83 17.49 -19.69
C GLU A 50 6.05 16.62 -19.34
N ARG A 51 6.77 16.18 -20.36
CA ARG A 51 7.87 15.19 -20.24
C ARG A 51 8.96 15.55 -19.23
N PRO A 52 9.46 16.81 -19.16
CA PRO A 52 10.44 17.18 -18.13
C PRO A 52 9.93 16.97 -16.70
N ALA A 53 8.67 17.30 -16.44
CA ALA A 53 8.05 17.10 -15.12
C ALA A 53 7.93 15.62 -14.76
N VAL A 54 7.62 14.76 -15.73
CA VAL A 54 7.54 13.30 -15.52
C VAL A 54 8.90 12.71 -15.18
N VAL A 55 9.95 13.11 -15.91
CA VAL A 55 11.33 12.69 -15.66
C VAL A 55 11.78 13.15 -14.26
N ALA A 56 11.53 14.40 -13.91
CA ALA A 56 11.90 14.95 -12.61
C ALA A 56 11.17 14.28 -11.44
N ARG A 57 9.95 13.78 -11.66
CA ARG A 57 9.17 13.08 -10.63
C ARG A 57 9.67 11.68 -10.29
N CYS A 58 10.49 11.06 -11.14
CA CYS A 58 10.97 9.72 -10.88
C CYS A 58 12.05 9.71 -9.78
N PRO A 59 11.78 9.16 -8.60
CA PRO A 59 12.71 9.22 -7.46
C PRO A 59 13.99 8.41 -7.67
N VAL A 60 13.99 7.49 -8.65
CA VAL A 60 15.13 6.62 -8.96
C VAL A 60 15.71 6.87 -10.36
N ALA A 61 15.29 7.96 -11.02
CA ALA A 61 15.73 8.32 -12.37
C ALA A 61 15.59 7.17 -13.39
N ALA A 62 14.51 6.39 -13.27
CA ALA A 62 14.21 5.30 -14.19
C ALA A 62 13.56 5.79 -15.49
N ILE A 63 13.11 7.04 -15.58
CA ILE A 63 12.43 7.59 -16.75
C ILE A 63 13.36 8.54 -17.48
N ARG A 64 13.43 8.39 -18.82
CA ARG A 64 14.26 9.20 -19.69
C ARG A 64 13.47 9.68 -20.90
N PRO A 65 13.84 10.84 -21.49
CA PRO A 65 13.32 11.25 -22.79
C PRO A 65 13.73 10.25 -23.87
N ALA A 66 12.80 9.93 -24.76
CA ALA A 66 13.04 9.06 -25.91
C ALA A 66 12.32 9.58 -27.16
N MET A 67 12.73 9.11 -28.32
CA MET A 67 12.04 9.32 -29.59
C MET A 67 11.46 7.99 -30.04
N VAL A 68 10.15 7.92 -30.23
CA VAL A 68 9.45 6.73 -30.69
C VAL A 68 8.61 7.09 -31.92
N ASN A 69 8.84 6.38 -33.03
CA ASN A 69 8.16 6.65 -34.30
C ASN A 69 8.27 8.12 -34.79
N GLY A 70 9.44 8.75 -34.54
CA GLY A 70 9.67 10.15 -34.92
C GLY A 70 8.97 11.18 -34.02
N LYS A 71 8.27 10.76 -32.98
CA LYS A 71 7.60 11.63 -31.99
C LYS A 71 8.35 11.64 -30.67
N PRO A 72 8.40 12.81 -30.00
CA PRO A 72 8.97 12.89 -28.64
C PRO A 72 8.14 12.07 -27.65
N SER A 73 8.80 11.19 -26.90
CA SER A 73 8.19 10.28 -25.94
C SER A 73 9.07 10.11 -24.69
N LEU A 74 8.79 9.07 -23.91
CA LEU A 74 9.51 8.66 -22.73
C LEU A 74 9.86 7.17 -22.84
N GLU A 75 10.91 6.75 -22.14
CA GLU A 75 11.25 5.36 -21.91
C GLU A 75 11.41 5.10 -20.41
N VAL A 76 11.21 3.86 -19.98
CA VAL A 76 11.35 3.42 -18.57
C VAL A 76 12.42 2.33 -18.51
N ASP A 77 13.43 2.55 -17.67
CA ASP A 77 14.36 1.50 -17.27
C ASP A 77 13.65 0.61 -16.23
N GLU A 78 13.14 -0.52 -16.68
CA GLU A 78 12.37 -1.46 -15.84
C GLU A 78 13.18 -2.00 -14.67
N LYS A 79 14.51 -2.15 -14.83
CA LYS A 79 15.39 -2.63 -13.76
C LYS A 79 15.56 -1.63 -12.63
N LYS A 80 15.44 -0.35 -12.93
CA LYS A 80 15.49 0.73 -11.92
C LYS A 80 14.13 1.10 -11.36
N CYS A 81 13.06 0.79 -12.08
CA CYS A 81 11.71 1.16 -11.68
C CYS A 81 11.32 0.48 -10.36
N ILE A 82 10.91 1.27 -9.37
CA ILE A 82 10.40 0.79 -8.08
C ILE A 82 8.87 0.73 -8.04
N CYS A 83 8.20 0.86 -9.15
CA CYS A 83 6.73 0.79 -9.29
C CYS A 83 5.96 1.72 -8.33
N CYS A 84 6.51 2.89 -8.00
CA CYS A 84 5.90 3.81 -7.01
C CYS A 84 4.68 4.58 -7.53
N GLY A 85 4.43 4.62 -8.84
CA GLY A 85 3.32 5.33 -9.46
C GLY A 85 3.45 6.85 -9.55
N ALA A 86 4.56 7.46 -9.14
CA ALA A 86 4.74 8.91 -9.15
C ALA A 86 4.70 9.53 -10.56
N CYS A 87 4.94 8.75 -11.60
CA CYS A 87 4.89 9.18 -13.01
C CYS A 87 3.47 9.28 -13.57
N TYR A 88 2.49 8.56 -13.01
CA TYR A 88 1.14 8.49 -13.53
C TYR A 88 0.37 9.81 -13.44
N PRO A 89 0.33 10.55 -12.30
CA PRO A 89 -0.44 11.79 -12.20
C PRO A 89 -0.05 12.87 -13.22
N PRO A 90 1.25 13.15 -13.48
CA PRO A 90 1.63 14.13 -14.49
C PRO A 90 1.56 13.61 -15.94
N CYS A 91 1.38 12.31 -16.14
CA CYS A 91 1.32 11.71 -17.47
C CYS A 91 0.41 10.47 -17.47
N PRO A 92 -0.91 10.63 -17.56
CA PRO A 92 -1.86 9.51 -17.60
C PRO A 92 -1.56 8.44 -18.69
N PRO A 93 -0.94 8.75 -19.84
CA PRO A 93 -0.45 7.75 -20.77
C PRO A 93 0.59 6.76 -20.24
N MET A 94 1.22 7.03 -19.08
CA MET A 94 2.07 6.07 -18.38
C MET A 94 1.21 5.16 -17.48
N GLN A 95 0.56 4.19 -18.11
CA GLN A 95 -0.40 3.30 -17.45
C GLN A 95 0.30 2.34 -16.50
N ILE A 96 0.08 2.50 -15.20
CA ILE A 96 0.62 1.63 -14.15
C ILE A 96 -0.48 0.82 -13.45
N ASN A 97 -1.72 1.20 -13.60
CA ASN A 97 -2.88 0.70 -12.85
C ASN A 97 -3.68 -0.39 -13.60
N GLY A 98 -3.03 -1.17 -14.45
CA GLY A 98 -3.68 -2.31 -15.11
C GLY A 98 -4.02 -3.46 -14.14
N PRO A 99 -4.94 -4.37 -14.51
CA PRO A 99 -5.38 -5.48 -13.64
C PRO A 99 -4.21 -6.38 -13.22
N ASP A 100 -3.25 -6.63 -14.12
CA ASP A 100 -2.10 -7.48 -13.85
C ASP A 100 -0.94 -6.75 -13.13
N SER A 101 -1.04 -5.44 -12.98
CA SER A 101 0.01 -4.60 -12.40
C SER A 101 -0.34 -4.06 -11.03
N THR A 102 -1.54 -4.37 -10.51
CA THR A 102 -2.01 -3.93 -9.20
C THR A 102 -2.24 -5.09 -8.26
N LYS A 103 -1.76 -4.95 -7.04
CA LYS A 103 -2.00 -5.82 -5.89
C LYS A 103 -2.48 -4.99 -4.72
N LEU A 104 -2.92 -5.62 -3.65
CA LEU A 104 -3.32 -4.93 -2.44
C LEU A 104 -2.39 -5.30 -1.27
N ALA A 105 -2.21 -4.35 -0.36
CA ALA A 105 -1.50 -4.55 0.88
C ALA A 105 -2.33 -4.03 2.05
N ILE A 106 -2.20 -4.68 3.20
CA ILE A 106 -2.86 -4.30 4.45
C ILE A 106 -1.79 -3.90 5.46
N TRP A 107 -1.97 -2.72 6.03
CA TRP A 107 -1.13 -2.14 7.06
C TRP A 107 -1.97 -1.91 8.30
N VAL A 108 -1.41 -2.20 9.47
CA VAL A 108 -2.17 -2.16 10.73
C VAL A 108 -1.37 -1.42 11.81
N GLY A 109 -2.08 -0.83 12.76
CA GLY A 109 -1.52 -0.27 13.96
C GLY A 109 -1.23 1.23 13.93
N GLY A 110 -1.63 1.94 12.87
CA GLY A 110 -1.45 3.39 12.79
C GLY A 110 -2.34 4.16 13.75
N LYS A 111 -1.75 5.08 14.48
CA LYS A 111 -2.46 5.96 15.40
C LYS A 111 -1.69 7.26 15.62
N HIS A 112 -2.40 8.38 15.57
CA HIS A 112 -1.86 9.64 16.05
C HIS A 112 -1.70 9.65 17.56
N SER A 113 -0.76 10.43 18.06
CA SER A 113 -0.62 10.71 19.48
C SER A 113 -1.89 11.34 20.06
N ASN A 114 -2.17 11.03 21.30
CA ASN A 114 -3.16 11.72 22.13
C ASN A 114 -2.56 12.01 23.50
N ALA A 115 -3.31 12.68 24.39
CA ALA A 115 -2.83 13.02 25.72
C ALA A 115 -2.43 11.80 26.58
N ARG A 116 -2.92 10.60 26.22
CA ARG A 116 -2.72 9.37 27.00
C ARG A 116 -1.61 8.48 26.48
N SER A 117 -1.35 8.50 25.18
CA SER A 117 -0.41 7.58 24.56
C SER A 117 0.31 8.16 23.36
N LYS A 118 1.53 7.68 23.12
CA LYS A 118 2.38 8.04 21.99
C LYS A 118 1.77 7.62 20.63
N PRO A 119 2.22 8.20 19.50
CA PRO A 119 1.84 7.72 18.17
C PRO A 119 2.39 6.33 17.93
N THR A 120 1.66 5.54 17.15
CA THR A 120 2.11 4.26 16.60
C THR A 120 2.07 4.31 15.09
N PHE A 121 3.05 3.68 14.44
CA PHE A 121 3.13 3.63 12.98
C PHE A 121 2.52 2.34 12.45
N HIS A 122 1.98 2.42 11.25
CA HIS A 122 1.53 1.24 10.51
C HIS A 122 2.68 0.26 10.30
N LYS A 123 2.36 -1.03 10.42
CA LYS A 123 3.22 -2.10 9.93
C LYS A 123 2.47 -2.94 8.90
N LEU A 124 3.22 -3.39 7.89
CA LEU A 124 2.69 -4.27 6.85
C LEU A 124 2.35 -5.62 7.46
N VAL A 125 1.11 -6.08 7.29
CA VAL A 125 0.67 -7.40 7.79
C VAL A 125 0.32 -8.37 6.67
N ALA A 126 -0.09 -7.86 5.51
CA ALA A 126 -0.32 -8.68 4.32
C ALA A 126 0.06 -7.89 3.07
N ALA A 127 0.75 -8.56 2.13
CA ALA A 127 1.18 -7.98 0.87
C ALA A 127 0.79 -8.87 -0.30
N ASN A 128 0.84 -8.31 -1.51
CA ASN A 128 0.60 -9.03 -2.76
C ASN A 128 -0.77 -9.71 -2.86
N LEU A 129 -1.77 -9.21 -2.13
CA LEU A 129 -3.14 -9.72 -2.23
C LEU A 129 -3.73 -9.40 -3.60
N PRO A 130 -4.57 -10.30 -4.14
CA PRO A 130 -5.19 -10.06 -5.44
C PRO A 130 -6.13 -8.85 -5.38
N ASN A 131 -6.13 -8.07 -6.45
CA ASN A 131 -7.06 -6.96 -6.62
C ASN A 131 -8.32 -7.44 -7.36
N ASN A 132 -9.24 -8.07 -6.65
CA ASN A 132 -10.44 -8.73 -7.17
C ASN A 132 -11.71 -7.90 -6.90
N PRO A 133 -11.96 -6.77 -7.62
CA PRO A 133 -13.22 -6.05 -7.46
C PRO A 133 -14.41 -6.94 -7.87
N PRO A 134 -15.62 -6.72 -7.34
CA PRO A 134 -16.01 -5.59 -6.48
C PRO A 134 -15.94 -5.85 -4.97
N ARG A 135 -15.59 -7.05 -4.51
CA ARG A 135 -15.75 -7.43 -3.09
C ARG A 135 -14.47 -7.75 -2.35
N TRP A 136 -13.33 -7.93 -3.05
CA TRP A 136 -12.01 -8.24 -2.45
C TRP A 136 -12.08 -9.26 -1.30
N PRO A 137 -12.52 -10.50 -1.55
CA PRO A 137 -12.81 -11.48 -0.49
C PRO A 137 -11.61 -11.77 0.40
N GLU A 138 -10.40 -11.85 -0.15
CA GLU A 138 -9.18 -12.12 0.59
C GLU A 138 -8.84 -10.98 1.56
N VAL A 139 -9.01 -9.73 1.11
CA VAL A 139 -8.80 -8.54 1.95
C VAL A 139 -9.85 -8.49 3.06
N ALA A 140 -11.11 -8.76 2.72
CA ALA A 140 -12.20 -8.76 3.69
C ALA A 140 -12.00 -9.83 4.76
N ASP A 141 -11.53 -11.03 4.38
CA ASP A 141 -11.25 -12.12 5.31
C ASP A 141 -10.14 -11.74 6.31
N ILE A 142 -9.03 -11.21 5.81
CA ILE A 142 -7.92 -10.76 6.68
C ILE A 142 -8.39 -9.68 7.65
N VAL A 143 -9.12 -8.67 7.16
CA VAL A 143 -9.64 -7.59 8.02
C VAL A 143 -10.58 -8.15 9.08
N LYS A 144 -11.45 -9.10 8.74
CA LYS A 144 -12.34 -9.76 9.71
C LYS A 144 -11.55 -10.49 10.80
N ARG A 145 -10.54 -11.29 10.44
CA ARG A 145 -9.69 -11.99 11.40
C ARG A 145 -9.01 -11.02 12.38
N ILE A 146 -8.50 -9.90 11.86
CA ILE A 146 -7.89 -8.86 12.70
C ILE A 146 -8.92 -8.25 13.67
N LEU A 147 -10.12 -7.93 13.18
CA LEU A 147 -11.17 -7.33 14.00
C LEU A 147 -11.71 -8.29 15.05
N HIS A 148 -11.87 -9.57 14.74
CA HIS A 148 -12.28 -10.60 15.71
C HIS A 148 -11.23 -10.76 16.82
N ALA A 149 -9.94 -10.93 16.48
CA ALA A 149 -8.87 -11.04 17.47
C ALA A 149 -8.79 -9.80 18.35
N TYR A 150 -8.94 -8.60 17.79
CA TYR A 150 -8.97 -7.35 18.54
C TYR A 150 -10.20 -7.24 19.45
N LYS A 151 -11.37 -7.68 18.98
CA LYS A 151 -12.60 -7.68 19.79
C LYS A 151 -12.48 -8.60 21.01
N GLU A 152 -11.85 -9.76 20.85
CA GLU A 152 -11.72 -10.78 21.91
C GLU A 152 -10.70 -10.41 22.99
N ASP A 153 -9.57 -9.79 22.63
CA ASP A 153 -8.46 -9.52 23.56
C ASP A 153 -8.24 -8.03 23.88
N GLY A 154 -8.85 -7.14 23.11
CA GLY A 154 -8.71 -5.69 23.31
C GLY A 154 -9.36 -5.21 24.59
N ARG A 155 -8.68 -4.33 25.32
CA ARG A 155 -9.19 -3.73 26.56
C ARG A 155 -10.11 -2.54 26.24
N ALA A 156 -11.06 -2.25 27.11
CA ALA A 156 -11.90 -1.06 26.98
C ALA A 156 -11.07 0.21 26.77
N TRP A 157 -11.41 0.99 25.73
CA TRP A 157 -10.74 2.22 25.31
C TRP A 157 -9.33 2.06 24.72
N GLU A 158 -8.83 0.83 24.59
CA GLU A 158 -7.55 0.53 23.93
C GLU A 158 -7.73 0.61 22.40
N ARG A 159 -6.89 1.38 21.72
CA ARG A 159 -6.88 1.44 20.24
C ARG A 159 -6.17 0.22 19.65
N LEU A 160 -6.49 -0.14 18.42
CA LEU A 160 -5.89 -1.29 17.73
C LEU A 160 -4.35 -1.27 17.78
N GLY A 161 -3.72 -0.12 17.51
CA GLY A 161 -2.26 0.01 17.59
C GLY A 161 -1.72 -0.14 19.02
N GLU A 162 -2.45 0.32 20.04
CA GLU A 162 -2.08 0.15 21.45
C GLU A 162 -2.20 -1.32 21.88
N TRP A 163 -3.24 -1.99 21.42
CA TRP A 163 -3.43 -3.43 21.63
C TRP A 163 -2.25 -4.24 21.06
N ILE A 164 -1.85 -3.97 19.79
CA ILE A 164 -0.72 -4.65 19.15
C ILE A 164 0.59 -4.38 19.92
N GLU A 165 0.85 -3.13 20.33
CA GLU A 165 2.04 -2.79 21.13
C GLU A 165 2.06 -3.53 22.48
N ARG A 166 0.88 -3.74 23.09
CA ARG A 166 0.75 -4.49 24.35
C ARG A 166 1.02 -5.98 24.19
N ILE A 167 0.41 -6.63 23.20
CA ILE A 167 0.55 -8.08 23.00
C ILE A 167 1.83 -8.47 22.25
N GLY A 168 2.39 -7.54 21.49
CA GLY A 168 3.53 -7.77 20.61
C GLY A 168 3.15 -8.37 19.26
N TRP A 169 3.97 -8.11 18.25
CA TRP A 169 3.74 -8.58 16.87
C TRP A 169 3.70 -10.10 16.72
N PRO A 170 4.56 -10.90 17.39
CA PRO A 170 4.46 -12.36 17.30
C PRO A 170 3.09 -12.89 17.73
N ARG A 171 2.59 -12.40 18.86
CA ARG A 171 1.27 -12.78 19.36
C ARG A 171 0.14 -12.31 18.45
N PHE A 172 0.27 -11.11 17.84
CA PHE A 172 -0.68 -10.62 16.87
C PHE A 172 -0.80 -11.56 15.66
N PHE A 173 0.32 -11.99 15.07
CA PHE A 173 0.30 -12.92 13.93
C PHE A 173 -0.29 -14.28 14.31
N GLU A 174 -0.01 -14.77 15.51
CA GLU A 174 -0.57 -16.02 16.04
C GLU A 174 -2.10 -15.92 16.19
N MET A 175 -2.60 -14.86 16.83
CA MET A 175 -4.04 -14.67 17.08
C MET A 175 -4.84 -14.42 15.81
N THR A 176 -4.25 -13.78 14.82
CA THR A 176 -4.92 -13.48 13.54
C THR A 176 -4.75 -14.56 12.49
N ASP A 177 -3.93 -15.59 12.78
CA ASP A 177 -3.58 -16.66 11.83
C ASP A 177 -3.08 -16.09 10.49
N LEU A 178 -2.28 -15.03 10.55
CA LEU A 178 -1.65 -14.43 9.40
C LEU A 178 -0.22 -14.94 9.23
N ALA A 179 0.14 -15.29 7.99
CA ALA A 179 1.50 -15.74 7.70
C ALA A 179 2.51 -14.59 7.85
N PHE A 180 3.54 -14.82 8.66
CA PHE A 180 4.69 -13.93 8.70
C PHE A 180 5.66 -14.30 7.58
N THR A 181 5.88 -13.36 6.67
CA THR A 181 6.76 -13.54 5.50
C THR A 181 7.87 -12.50 5.50
N ARG A 182 8.80 -12.62 4.56
CA ARG A 182 9.87 -11.63 4.38
C ARG A 182 9.36 -10.20 4.10
N HIS A 183 8.13 -10.06 3.63
CA HIS A 183 7.53 -8.74 3.33
C HIS A 183 7.24 -7.92 4.58
N GLN A 184 7.09 -8.54 5.75
CA GLN A 184 6.86 -7.86 7.02
C GLN A 184 8.15 -7.45 7.74
N ILE A 185 9.32 -7.85 7.23
CA ILE A 185 10.60 -7.47 7.81
C ILE A 185 10.82 -5.97 7.59
N ASP A 186 10.92 -5.25 8.70
CA ASP A 186 11.15 -3.80 8.70
C ASP A 186 12.66 -3.51 8.51
N ASP A 187 13.19 -3.86 7.34
CA ASP A 187 14.56 -3.58 6.95
C ASP A 187 14.57 -2.59 5.78
N TRP A 188 15.06 -1.39 6.03
CA TRP A 188 15.17 -0.35 5.01
C TRP A 188 16.06 -0.77 3.81
N ARG A 189 17.02 -1.68 4.01
CA ARG A 189 17.88 -2.21 2.95
C ARG A 189 17.14 -3.19 2.04
N GLY A 190 16.24 -3.99 2.62
CA GLY A 190 15.42 -4.97 1.93
C GLY A 190 14.08 -4.41 1.43
N ALA A 191 13.61 -3.27 1.95
CA ALA A 191 12.29 -2.72 1.69
C ALA A 191 12.00 -2.48 0.20
N ARG A 192 13.02 -2.16 -0.59
CA ARG A 192 12.88 -1.94 -2.05
C ARG A 192 12.63 -3.22 -2.82
N SER A 193 13.17 -4.34 -2.34
CA SER A 193 13.05 -5.64 -3.02
C SER A 193 11.86 -6.45 -2.52
N SER A 194 11.41 -6.23 -1.29
CA SER A 194 10.34 -7.03 -0.69
C SER A 194 8.95 -6.78 -1.30
N LEU A 195 8.68 -5.58 -1.79
CA LEU A 195 7.39 -5.23 -2.40
C LEU A 195 7.36 -5.48 -3.91
N ASN A 196 8.50 -5.50 -4.56
CA ASN A 196 8.61 -5.60 -6.03
C ASN A 196 9.20 -6.92 -6.52
N ALA A 197 9.61 -7.80 -5.62
CA ALA A 197 10.19 -9.10 -5.94
C ALA A 197 9.11 -10.19 -5.91
N SER A 198 8.17 -10.10 -6.82
CA SER A 198 7.19 -11.17 -7.10
C SER A 198 7.17 -11.49 -8.58
#